data_fff2f7951e8cd8d0a28e930444110aa1
#
_entry.id   fff2f7951e8cd8d0a28e930444110aa1
#
_cell.length_a   1.000
_cell.length_b   1.000
_cell.length_c   1.000
_cell.angle_alpha   90.00
_cell.angle_beta   90.00
_cell.angle_gamma   90.00
#
_symmetry.space_group_name_H-M   'P 1'
#
loop_
_entity.id
_entity.type
_entity.pdbx_description
1 polymer ?
#
loop_
_entity_poly.entity_id
_entity_poly.type
_entity_poly.pdbx_seq_one_letter_code
_entity_poly.pdbx_strand_id
1 'polypeptide(L)'
;ADGRHLVDAIADSGIASLSALFGPEHGITGGTPDGEVVDHSNHSRYNVPIFSLYGKTHKPTKEMLHEVDVLVCDIQDVGARFYTFISTIALALEAAAENDVPFVVLDRPNPIRGLRCEGPVREQSLKTFVAWMPMPVTHGLTIGELTQMWNGEGWLANGVRARLEILPMKGWKREMWFDQTGLPWI
;
A
#
# COMPACT_ATOMS: atom_id res chain seq x y z
N ALA A 1 -12.36 -14.69 4.88
CA ALA A 1 -12.85 -13.30 4.80
C ALA A 1 -14.33 -13.34 4.48
N ASP A 2 -15.13 -12.47 5.08
CA ASP A 2 -16.58 -12.38 4.90
C ASP A 2 -16.99 -11.52 3.67
N GLY A 3 -16.00 -11.05 2.90
CA GLY A 3 -16.19 -10.19 1.71
C GLY A 3 -16.53 -8.72 2.04
N ARG A 4 -16.51 -8.33 3.32
CA ARG A 4 -16.80 -6.95 3.72
C ARG A 4 -15.57 -6.06 3.47
N HIS A 5 -15.79 -4.86 2.93
CA HIS A 5 -14.74 -3.88 2.71
C HIS A 5 -14.14 -3.42 4.06
N LEU A 6 -12.82 -3.22 4.12
CA LEU A 6 -12.14 -2.84 5.37
C LEU A 6 -12.66 -1.52 5.94
N VAL A 7 -12.98 -0.55 5.08
CA VAL A 7 -13.57 0.74 5.46
C VAL A 7 -14.86 0.54 6.27
N ASP A 8 -15.76 -0.35 5.79
CA ASP A 8 -17.00 -0.67 6.49
C ASP A 8 -16.72 -1.42 7.79
N ALA A 9 -15.73 -2.33 7.78
CA ALA A 9 -15.37 -3.08 8.98
C ALA A 9 -14.82 -2.18 10.10
N ILE A 10 -13.99 -1.19 9.77
CA ILE A 10 -13.46 -0.22 10.73
C ILE A 10 -14.58 0.69 11.23
N ALA A 11 -15.37 1.28 10.33
CA ALA A 11 -16.43 2.21 10.69
C ALA A 11 -17.49 1.58 11.59
N ASP A 12 -17.88 0.32 11.31
CA ASP A 12 -18.89 -0.40 12.07
C ASP A 12 -18.36 -0.99 13.40
N SER A 13 -17.03 -1.05 13.59
CA SER A 13 -16.42 -1.68 14.77
C SER A 13 -16.61 -0.90 16.07
N GLY A 14 -16.76 0.42 15.99
CA GLY A 14 -16.79 1.32 17.14
C GLY A 14 -15.44 1.42 17.89
N ILE A 15 -14.37 0.78 17.40
CA ILE A 15 -13.04 0.78 18.02
C ILE A 15 -12.18 1.95 17.53
N ALA A 16 -12.36 2.34 16.28
CA ALA A 16 -11.64 3.43 15.64
C ALA A 16 -12.58 4.29 14.80
N SER A 17 -12.22 5.56 14.63
CA SER A 17 -12.93 6.49 13.74
C SER A 17 -12.17 6.60 12.43
N LEU A 18 -12.90 6.56 11.31
CA LEU A 18 -12.32 6.91 10.02
C LEU A 18 -12.15 8.43 9.96
N SER A 19 -10.91 8.89 9.78
CA SER A 19 -10.61 10.33 9.60
C SER A 19 -10.36 10.67 8.13
N ALA A 20 -9.75 9.76 7.35
CA ALA A 20 -9.48 9.94 5.93
C ALA A 20 -9.31 8.59 5.24
N LEU A 21 -9.47 8.60 3.91
CA LEU A 21 -9.15 7.48 3.03
C LEU A 21 -8.13 7.94 1.99
N PHE A 22 -7.24 7.04 1.58
CA PHE A 22 -6.20 7.31 0.59
C PHE A 22 -6.31 6.33 -0.56
N GLY A 23 -6.65 6.83 -1.75
CA GLY A 23 -6.83 6.02 -2.95
C GLY A 23 -5.55 5.98 -3.80
N PRO A 24 -5.01 4.80 -4.14
CA PRO A 24 -3.98 4.64 -5.15
C PRO A 24 -4.53 4.86 -6.56
N GLU A 25 -3.76 4.53 -7.60
CA GLU A 25 -4.28 4.35 -8.97
C GLU A 25 -5.53 3.45 -8.94
N HIS A 26 -6.50 3.70 -9.79
CA HIS A 26 -7.85 3.11 -9.80
C HIS A 26 -8.78 3.58 -8.68
N GLY A 27 -8.32 4.42 -7.74
CA GLY A 27 -9.11 4.94 -6.63
C GLY A 27 -9.35 3.93 -5.51
N ILE A 28 -10.18 4.32 -4.54
CA ILE A 28 -10.46 3.50 -3.34
C ILE A 28 -11.33 2.26 -3.64
N THR A 29 -12.05 2.26 -4.76
CA THR A 29 -12.96 1.17 -5.18
C THR A 29 -12.42 0.36 -6.34
N GLY A 30 -11.26 0.71 -6.90
CA GLY A 30 -10.69 0.03 -8.06
C GLY A 30 -11.42 0.30 -9.39
N GLY A 31 -12.32 1.29 -9.44
CA GLY A 31 -13.20 1.50 -10.60
C GLY A 31 -12.71 2.49 -11.65
N THR A 32 -11.61 3.20 -11.41
CA THR A 32 -11.05 4.17 -12.37
C THR A 32 -10.13 3.46 -13.36
N PRO A 33 -10.24 3.73 -14.69
CA PRO A 33 -9.35 3.15 -15.69
C PRO A 33 -7.87 3.46 -15.48
N ASP A 34 -6.99 2.63 -16.09
CA ASP A 34 -5.53 2.78 -16.04
C ASP A 34 -5.08 4.17 -16.49
N GLY A 35 -4.19 4.79 -15.72
CA GLY A 35 -3.56 6.06 -16.05
C GLY A 35 -4.47 7.29 -15.95
N GLU A 36 -5.74 7.13 -15.60
CA GLU A 36 -6.62 8.26 -15.36
C GLU A 36 -6.35 8.90 -14.00
N VAL A 37 -6.33 10.24 -13.98
CA VAL A 37 -6.17 11.03 -12.76
C VAL A 37 -7.41 10.86 -11.88
N VAL A 38 -7.19 10.50 -10.62
CA VAL A 38 -8.25 10.40 -9.62
C VAL A 38 -8.28 11.70 -8.81
N ASP A 39 -9.41 12.40 -8.79
CA ASP A 39 -9.57 13.60 -7.97
C ASP A 39 -9.90 13.27 -6.51
N HIS A 40 -9.63 14.22 -5.62
CA HIS A 40 -10.10 14.14 -4.24
C HIS A 40 -11.62 14.18 -4.19
N SER A 41 -12.19 13.42 -3.29
CA SER A 41 -13.65 13.32 -3.11
C SER A 41 -14.01 13.08 -1.64
N ASN A 42 -15.29 12.90 -1.35
CA ASN A 42 -15.76 12.47 -0.04
C ASN A 42 -16.46 11.12 -0.14
N HIS A 43 -16.23 10.28 0.85
CA HIS A 43 -16.91 8.99 0.95
C HIS A 43 -18.41 9.21 1.27
N SER A 44 -19.31 8.75 0.39
CA SER A 44 -20.74 9.06 0.45
C SER A 44 -21.42 8.61 1.74
N ARG A 45 -21.03 7.45 2.30
CA ARG A 45 -21.67 6.88 3.51
C ARG A 45 -21.10 7.46 4.80
N TYR A 46 -19.78 7.70 4.87
CA TYR A 46 -19.11 8.08 6.12
C TYR A 46 -18.73 9.55 6.17
N ASN A 47 -18.90 10.27 5.07
CA ASN A 47 -18.58 11.71 4.95
C ASN A 47 -17.14 12.06 5.36
N VAL A 48 -16.19 11.17 5.06
CA VAL A 48 -14.76 11.38 5.28
C VAL A 48 -14.06 11.69 3.95
N PRO A 49 -12.98 12.51 3.94
CA PRO A 49 -12.25 12.83 2.72
C PRO A 49 -11.59 11.57 2.14
N ILE A 50 -11.63 11.47 0.81
CA ILE A 50 -10.85 10.52 0.01
C ILE A 50 -9.77 11.31 -0.70
N PHE A 51 -8.55 11.16 -0.28
CA PHE A 51 -7.38 11.78 -0.91
C PHE A 51 -6.84 10.85 -1.98
N SER A 52 -6.73 11.36 -3.21
CA SER A 52 -6.06 10.63 -4.27
C SER A 52 -4.56 10.72 -4.14
N LEU A 53 -3.89 9.58 -4.24
CA LEU A 53 -2.44 9.44 -4.36
C LEU A 53 -2.03 9.10 -5.80
N TYR A 54 -2.94 9.33 -6.78
CA TYR A 54 -2.66 9.19 -8.20
C TYR A 54 -3.26 10.36 -8.98
N GLY A 55 -2.52 11.48 -8.99
CA GLY A 55 -2.96 12.72 -9.59
C GLY A 55 -2.01 13.86 -9.28
N LYS A 56 -2.48 14.86 -8.55
CA LYS A 56 -1.66 16.02 -8.15
C LYS A 56 -0.50 15.68 -7.22
N THR A 57 -0.66 14.62 -6.44
CA THR A 57 0.40 14.07 -5.58
C THR A 57 0.36 12.56 -5.60
N HIS A 58 1.53 11.94 -5.39
CA HIS A 58 1.67 10.49 -5.16
C HIS A 58 2.01 10.15 -3.71
N LYS A 59 2.22 11.18 -2.88
CA LYS A 59 2.61 11.06 -1.48
C LYS A 59 1.62 11.81 -0.61
N PRO A 60 1.12 11.24 0.50
CA PRO A 60 0.32 11.98 1.45
C PRO A 60 1.05 13.24 1.93
N THR A 61 0.37 14.37 1.96
CA THR A 61 0.92 15.61 2.53
C THR A 61 0.71 15.66 4.03
N LYS A 62 1.41 16.56 4.71
CA LYS A 62 1.24 16.78 6.14
C LYS A 62 -0.20 17.17 6.49
N GLU A 63 -0.83 17.97 5.65
CA GLU A 63 -2.22 18.41 5.83
C GLU A 63 -3.20 17.24 5.72
N MET A 64 -2.96 16.30 4.80
CA MET A 64 -3.79 15.09 4.65
C MET A 64 -3.65 14.15 5.86
N LEU A 65 -2.53 14.20 6.57
CA LEU A 65 -2.24 13.36 7.74
C LEU A 65 -2.55 14.03 9.08
N HIS A 66 -3.03 15.29 9.08
CA HIS A 66 -3.18 16.11 10.28
C HIS A 66 -4.10 15.47 11.36
N GLU A 67 -5.15 14.78 10.94
CA GLU A 67 -6.11 14.13 11.84
C GLU A 67 -6.01 12.59 11.81
N VAL A 68 -4.84 12.08 11.42
CA VAL A 68 -4.60 10.63 11.30
C VAL A 68 -3.71 10.17 12.44
N ASP A 69 -4.27 9.41 13.37
CA ASP A 69 -3.52 8.82 14.48
C ASP A 69 -2.74 7.56 14.06
N VAL A 70 -3.23 6.86 13.03
CA VAL A 70 -2.60 5.66 12.46
C VAL A 70 -3.00 5.52 10.99
N LEU A 71 -2.03 5.23 10.12
CA LEU A 71 -2.28 4.94 8.71
C LEU A 71 -2.28 3.42 8.50
N VAL A 72 -3.40 2.88 8.02
CA VAL A 72 -3.57 1.43 7.77
C VAL A 72 -3.49 1.17 6.27
N CYS A 73 -2.62 0.25 5.87
CA CYS A 73 -2.46 -0.19 4.50
C CYS A 73 -3.07 -1.59 4.31
N ASP A 74 -4.07 -1.69 3.43
CA ASP A 74 -4.71 -2.94 3.01
C ASP A 74 -4.84 -2.95 1.48
N ILE A 75 -3.73 -3.16 0.78
CA ILE A 75 -3.65 -3.12 -0.68
C ILE A 75 -3.10 -4.45 -1.19
N GLN A 76 -3.74 -5.01 -2.25
CA GLN A 76 -3.25 -6.20 -2.94
C GLN A 76 -2.26 -5.80 -4.03
N ASP A 77 -1.02 -6.27 -3.93
CA ASP A 77 0.00 -6.15 -4.96
C ASP A 77 -0.07 -7.31 -5.97
N VAL A 78 0.57 -7.15 -7.12
CA VAL A 78 0.65 -8.19 -8.17
C VAL A 78 1.99 -8.96 -8.20
N GLY A 79 2.94 -8.63 -7.32
CA GLY A 79 4.26 -9.26 -7.25
C GLY A 79 5.30 -8.68 -8.22
N ALA A 80 4.98 -7.59 -8.92
CA ALA A 80 5.83 -6.99 -9.93
C ALA A 80 6.14 -5.51 -9.62
N ARG A 81 7.43 -5.13 -9.72
CA ARG A 81 7.94 -3.80 -9.41
C ARG A 81 7.25 -2.66 -10.15
N PHE A 82 6.82 -2.89 -11.38
CA PHE A 82 6.21 -1.84 -12.21
C PHE A 82 4.75 -1.55 -11.87
N TYR A 83 4.12 -2.32 -11.00
CA TYR A 83 2.78 -2.06 -10.53
C TYR A 83 2.80 -0.92 -9.49
N THR A 84 2.03 0.13 -9.73
CA THR A 84 2.13 1.41 -9.02
C THR A 84 1.82 1.34 -7.54
N PHE A 85 1.07 0.33 -7.08
CA PHE A 85 0.65 0.21 -5.70
C PHE A 85 1.82 0.12 -4.71
N ILE A 86 2.89 -0.61 -5.06
CA ILE A 86 4.08 -0.68 -4.20
C ILE A 86 4.77 0.68 -4.07
N SER A 87 4.74 1.50 -5.13
CA SER A 87 5.28 2.86 -5.08
C SER A 87 4.43 3.79 -4.22
N THR A 88 3.10 3.69 -4.33
CA THR A 88 2.16 4.40 -3.46
C THR A 88 2.38 4.02 -1.99
N ILE A 89 2.53 2.72 -1.68
CA ILE A 89 2.77 2.23 -0.33
C ILE A 89 4.12 2.74 0.21
N ALA A 90 5.18 2.71 -0.59
CA ALA A 90 6.49 3.23 -0.20
C ALA A 90 6.43 4.72 0.14
N LEU A 91 5.73 5.53 -0.68
CA LEU A 91 5.55 6.96 -0.45
C LEU A 91 4.64 7.26 0.75
N ALA A 92 3.62 6.44 0.98
CA ALA A 92 2.76 6.56 2.16
C ALA A 92 3.51 6.21 3.45
N LEU A 93 4.34 5.15 3.44
CA LEU A 93 5.21 4.78 4.56
C LEU A 93 6.22 5.90 4.88
N GLU A 94 6.80 6.50 3.85
CA GLU A 94 7.72 7.64 3.96
C GLU A 94 7.02 8.87 4.56
N ALA A 95 5.81 9.21 4.08
CA ALA A 95 5.02 10.31 4.62
C ALA A 95 4.63 10.07 6.09
N ALA A 96 4.26 8.85 6.45
CA ALA A 96 3.95 8.46 7.82
C ALA A 96 5.18 8.65 8.74
N ALA A 97 6.37 8.22 8.29
CA ALA A 97 7.62 8.43 9.02
C ALA A 97 7.97 9.90 9.21
N GLU A 98 7.81 10.73 8.18
CA GLU A 98 8.11 12.16 8.21
C GLU A 98 7.17 12.96 9.16
N ASN A 99 5.96 12.44 9.40
CA ASN A 99 4.94 13.09 10.24
C ASN A 99 4.70 12.37 11.57
N ASP A 100 5.54 11.40 11.92
CA ASP A 100 5.44 10.59 13.16
C ASP A 100 4.10 9.86 13.32
N VAL A 101 3.46 9.47 12.20
CA VAL A 101 2.23 8.68 12.17
C VAL A 101 2.59 7.20 12.12
N PRO A 102 2.08 6.33 13.02
CA PRO A 102 2.25 4.89 12.92
C PRO A 102 1.69 4.34 11.62
N PHE A 103 2.39 3.36 11.03
CA PHE A 103 1.99 2.70 9.80
C PHE A 103 1.73 1.22 10.05
N VAL A 104 0.52 0.77 9.78
CA VAL A 104 0.10 -0.62 9.97
C VAL A 104 -0.18 -1.26 8.62
N VAL A 105 0.48 -2.38 8.35
CA VAL A 105 0.25 -3.18 7.13
C VAL A 105 -0.60 -4.40 7.48
N LEU A 106 -1.76 -4.53 6.86
CA LEU A 106 -2.50 -5.78 6.81
C LEU A 106 -1.94 -6.58 5.64
N ASP A 107 -1.05 -7.53 5.92
CA ASP A 107 -0.27 -8.19 4.88
C ASP A 107 -1.15 -9.04 3.96
N ARG A 108 -0.78 -9.08 2.67
CA ARG A 108 -1.48 -9.81 1.62
C ARG A 108 -0.54 -10.71 0.83
N PRO A 109 -1.05 -11.83 0.26
CA PRO A 109 -0.22 -12.77 -0.47
C PRO A 109 0.43 -12.14 -1.70
N ASN A 110 1.69 -12.51 -1.96
CA ASN A 110 2.26 -12.29 -3.28
C ASN A 110 1.57 -13.26 -4.26
N PRO A 111 0.83 -12.77 -5.28
CA PRO A 111 -0.04 -13.63 -6.09
C PRO A 111 0.72 -14.55 -7.05
N ILE A 112 1.97 -14.23 -7.35
CA ILE A 112 2.85 -15.00 -8.23
C ILE A 112 3.89 -15.81 -7.44
N ARG A 113 3.60 -16.13 -6.18
CA ARG A 113 4.47 -16.85 -5.23
C ARG A 113 5.58 -15.96 -4.63
N GLY A 114 6.15 -16.41 -3.52
CA GLY A 114 7.27 -15.74 -2.84
C GLY A 114 8.62 -16.45 -2.97
N LEU A 115 8.81 -17.29 -3.99
CA LEU A 115 9.99 -18.16 -4.08
C LEU A 115 11.16 -17.58 -4.87
N ARG A 116 10.92 -16.61 -5.74
CA ARG A 116 11.92 -16.13 -6.69
C ARG A 116 11.88 -14.61 -6.84
N CYS A 117 13.07 -14.05 -6.99
CA CYS A 117 13.30 -12.70 -7.51
C CYS A 117 13.85 -12.84 -8.93
N GLU A 118 13.21 -12.23 -9.93
CA GLU A 118 13.58 -12.37 -11.33
C GLU A 118 13.62 -11.01 -12.04
N GLY A 119 14.46 -10.92 -13.07
CA GLY A 119 14.67 -9.70 -13.85
C GLY A 119 15.71 -8.75 -13.22
N PRO A 120 16.12 -7.73 -13.99
CA PRO A 120 17.14 -6.80 -13.54
C PRO A 120 16.66 -5.93 -12.38
N VAL A 121 17.56 -5.63 -11.45
CA VAL A 121 17.37 -4.58 -10.45
C VAL A 121 17.35 -3.23 -11.16
N ARG A 122 16.43 -2.34 -10.75
CA ARG A 122 16.33 -0.99 -11.33
C ARG A 122 17.59 -0.19 -11.06
N GLU A 123 18.17 0.38 -12.12
CA GLU A 123 19.26 1.33 -12.01
C GLU A 123 18.77 2.66 -11.38
N GLN A 124 19.64 3.34 -10.63
CA GLN A 124 19.27 4.57 -9.91
C GLN A 124 18.80 5.69 -10.85
N SER A 125 19.38 5.81 -12.03
CA SER A 125 19.03 6.78 -13.08
C SER A 125 17.62 6.58 -13.65
N LEU A 126 17.04 5.39 -13.48
CA LEU A 126 15.72 5.02 -14.00
C LEU A 126 14.61 5.08 -12.92
N LYS A 127 14.83 5.84 -11.85
CA LYS A 127 13.81 6.03 -10.81
C LYS A 127 12.61 6.79 -11.35
N THR A 128 11.45 6.13 -11.36
CA THR A 128 10.16 6.68 -11.75
C THR A 128 9.07 6.16 -10.80
N PHE A 129 7.84 6.65 -10.93
CA PHE A 129 6.73 6.16 -10.10
C PHE A 129 6.43 4.67 -10.33
N VAL A 130 6.59 4.14 -11.55
CA VAL A 130 6.47 2.69 -11.85
C VAL A 130 7.72 1.88 -11.48
N ALA A 131 8.71 2.50 -10.87
CA ALA A 131 9.95 1.84 -10.42
C ALA A 131 10.59 2.65 -9.28
N TRP A 132 9.85 2.89 -8.18
CA TRP A 132 10.29 3.76 -7.10
C TRP A 132 11.48 3.18 -6.34
N MET A 133 11.39 1.91 -5.93
CA MET A 133 12.47 1.24 -5.19
C MET A 133 13.41 0.45 -6.11
N PRO A 134 14.72 0.31 -5.74
CA PRO A 134 15.73 -0.40 -6.54
C PRO A 134 15.60 -1.92 -6.37
N MET A 135 14.56 -2.49 -6.93
CA MET A 135 14.22 -3.91 -6.82
C MET A 135 14.24 -4.62 -8.19
N PRO A 136 14.31 -5.96 -8.23
CA PRO A 136 14.13 -6.74 -9.46
C PRO A 136 12.69 -6.60 -9.99
N VAL A 137 12.44 -7.08 -11.21
CA VAL A 137 11.11 -7.00 -11.84
C VAL A 137 10.07 -7.74 -11.02
N THR A 138 10.33 -9.01 -10.68
CA THR A 138 9.55 -9.73 -9.68
C THR A 138 10.33 -9.77 -8.38
N HIS A 139 9.72 -9.37 -7.28
CA HIS A 139 10.43 -9.21 -6.01
C HIS A 139 10.28 -10.39 -5.05
N GLY A 140 9.29 -11.27 -5.25
CA GLY A 140 9.09 -12.46 -4.43
C GLY A 140 8.74 -12.19 -2.95
N LEU A 141 8.34 -10.97 -2.61
CA LEU A 141 8.02 -10.53 -1.25
C LEU A 141 6.54 -10.17 -1.13
N THR A 142 5.99 -10.22 0.08
CA THR A 142 4.69 -9.64 0.41
C THR A 142 4.83 -8.14 0.65
N ILE A 143 3.70 -7.41 0.75
CA ILE A 143 3.73 -5.97 1.09
C ILE A 143 4.33 -5.75 2.48
N GLY A 144 3.99 -6.60 3.45
CA GLY A 144 4.59 -6.54 4.78
C GLY A 144 6.10 -6.69 4.75
N GLU A 145 6.61 -7.67 3.99
CA GLU A 145 8.05 -7.89 3.81
C GLU A 145 8.74 -6.75 3.06
N LEU A 146 8.10 -6.19 2.03
CA LEU A 146 8.62 -5.02 1.31
C LEU A 146 8.75 -3.81 2.23
N THR A 147 7.70 -3.46 2.96
CA THR A 147 7.72 -2.31 3.87
C THR A 147 8.73 -2.49 4.99
N GLN A 148 8.86 -3.70 5.53
CA GLN A 148 9.87 -4.04 6.53
C GLN A 148 11.29 -3.88 5.99
N MET A 149 11.55 -4.36 4.77
CA MET A 149 12.84 -4.24 4.10
C MET A 149 13.19 -2.77 3.85
N TRP A 150 12.30 -1.99 3.23
CA TRP A 150 12.57 -0.58 2.94
C TRP A 150 12.83 0.24 4.20
N ASN A 151 12.05 0.00 5.25
CA ASN A 151 12.20 0.66 6.54
C ASN A 151 13.49 0.21 7.25
N GLY A 152 13.77 -1.10 7.26
CA GLY A 152 14.93 -1.69 7.92
C GLY A 152 16.26 -1.31 7.26
N GLU A 153 16.32 -1.33 5.93
CA GLU A 153 17.51 -0.99 5.14
C GLU A 153 17.72 0.53 4.96
N GLY A 154 16.78 1.36 5.41
CA GLY A 154 16.89 2.81 5.29
C GLY A 154 16.72 3.32 3.86
N TRP A 155 15.87 2.67 3.06
CA TRP A 155 15.63 3.06 1.67
C TRP A 155 14.63 4.20 1.51
N LEU A 156 13.96 4.58 2.59
CA LEU A 156 13.06 5.73 2.59
C LEU A 156 13.86 7.03 2.44
N ALA A 157 13.28 8.06 1.85
CA ALA A 157 13.93 9.33 1.61
C ALA A 157 14.47 9.93 2.91
N ASN A 158 15.63 10.59 2.83
CA ASN A 158 16.30 11.25 3.95
C ASN A 158 16.63 10.31 5.13
N GLY A 159 16.58 8.98 4.92
CA GLY A 159 16.87 7.97 5.96
C GLY A 159 15.86 7.94 7.10
N VAL A 160 14.64 8.47 6.88
CA VAL A 160 13.56 8.38 7.86
C VAL A 160 13.17 6.93 8.13
N ARG A 161 12.63 6.67 9.33
CA ARG A 161 12.15 5.34 9.72
C ARG A 161 10.75 5.47 10.29
N ALA A 162 9.84 4.67 9.77
CA ALA A 162 8.46 4.62 10.22
C ALA A 162 8.31 3.76 11.49
N ARG A 163 7.35 4.12 12.33
CA ARG A 163 6.79 3.23 13.34
C ARG A 163 5.91 2.21 12.63
N LEU A 164 6.51 1.11 12.17
CA LEU A 164 5.87 0.11 11.32
C LEU A 164 5.41 -1.09 12.13
N GLU A 165 4.15 -1.47 11.96
CA GLU A 165 3.58 -2.72 12.43
C GLU A 165 3.05 -3.54 11.25
N ILE A 166 3.26 -4.85 11.27
CA ILE A 166 2.79 -5.76 10.22
C ILE A 166 1.92 -6.82 10.88
N LEU A 167 0.68 -6.92 10.41
CA LEU A 167 -0.22 -8.00 10.76
C LEU A 167 -0.09 -9.11 9.71
N PRO A 168 0.59 -10.22 10.05
CA PRO A 168 0.88 -11.27 9.09
C PRO A 168 -0.37 -12.05 8.70
N MET A 169 -0.39 -12.54 7.47
CA MET A 169 -1.43 -13.46 6.99
C MET A 169 -1.39 -14.79 7.73
N LYS A 170 -2.57 -15.38 7.92
CA LYS A 170 -2.68 -16.76 8.43
C LYS A 170 -2.83 -17.73 7.26
N GLY A 171 -2.01 -18.80 7.26
CA GLY A 171 -2.13 -19.93 6.33
C GLY A 171 -1.50 -19.75 4.96
N TRP A 172 -1.05 -18.56 4.58
CA TRP A 172 -0.30 -18.38 3.35
C TRP A 172 1.12 -18.99 3.46
N LYS A 173 1.58 -19.55 2.36
CA LYS A 173 2.93 -20.09 2.22
C LYS A 173 3.55 -19.58 0.92
N ARG A 174 4.87 -19.43 0.90
CA ARG A 174 5.62 -18.84 -0.23
C ARG A 174 5.43 -19.57 -1.56
N GLU A 175 5.18 -20.88 -1.52
CA GLU A 175 4.94 -21.69 -2.70
C GLU A 175 3.54 -21.57 -3.29
N MET A 176 2.60 -20.91 -2.61
CA MET A 176 1.21 -20.79 -3.06
C MET A 176 1.08 -19.76 -4.20
N TRP A 177 0.36 -20.12 -5.25
CA TRP A 177 -0.24 -19.20 -6.19
C TRP A 177 -1.50 -18.58 -5.58
N PHE A 178 -1.94 -17.44 -6.11
CA PHE A 178 -3.09 -16.71 -5.53
C PHE A 178 -4.37 -17.55 -5.48
N ASP A 179 -4.66 -18.30 -6.51
CA ASP A 179 -5.83 -19.19 -6.61
C ASP A 179 -5.87 -20.27 -5.51
N GLN A 180 -4.71 -20.66 -5.00
CA GLN A 180 -4.58 -21.60 -3.87
C GLN A 180 -4.90 -20.99 -2.51
N THR A 181 -5.01 -19.66 -2.43
CA THR A 181 -5.36 -18.97 -1.18
C THR A 181 -6.86 -19.01 -0.86
N GLY A 182 -7.69 -19.26 -1.86
CA GLY A 182 -9.16 -19.18 -1.74
C GLY A 182 -9.69 -17.76 -1.57
N LEU A 183 -8.84 -16.74 -1.72
CA LEU A 183 -9.25 -15.32 -1.68
C LEU A 183 -9.80 -14.90 -3.04
N PRO A 184 -10.83 -14.03 -3.09
CA PRO A 184 -11.25 -13.42 -4.33
C PRO A 184 -10.18 -12.46 -4.84
N TRP A 185 -9.95 -12.46 -6.15
CA TRP A 185 -9.16 -11.41 -6.79
C TRP A 185 -9.96 -10.12 -6.83
N ILE A 186 -9.37 -9.02 -6.44
CA ILE A 186 -9.96 -7.67 -6.39
C ILE A 186 -9.12 -6.69 -7.20
#